data_3527f18c4439f27e1b3469f8deacbba7
#
_entry.id   3527f18c4439f27e1b3469f8deacbba7
#
_cell.length_a   1.000
_cell.length_b   1.000
_cell.length_c   1.000
_cell.angle_alpha   90.00
_cell.angle_beta   90.00
_cell.angle_gamma   90.00
#
_symmetry.space_group_name_H-M   'P 1'
#
loop_
_entity.id
_entity.type
_entity.pdbx_description
1 polymer ?
#
loop_
_entity_poly.entity_id
_entity_poly.type
_entity_poly.pdbx_seq_one_letter_code
_entity_poly.pdbx_strand_id
1 'polypeptide(L)'
;MIKRRSLLKGGLALPFVPFGLASCSGSSSETNPYLQANFGPVAIESTLSDLQVTGSIPEDLAGRFLRNGPNPVGEEIDSSGYHWFTGRGMVHGLRLNEGRAEWYRNRFVGGSGANTNVIGHGGRTLAIVESGGLPCDMSYTLDSLGDNESIGTGFTAHPKLDPDTGELHAMCYDWANLRDHIRYVVVDAEGEWADELEIPMPGMPMIHDMSLTKNYAVIFDLPVTLSFLALGMGASFPFRWDDDHEPRVGLLPRNGEAKDIIWSPIKPNYAYHPMNAFEDDDGNVVIDIVRYDRMFDEDVRGPFGDSLPRLDRWTINPKLRTVSEQIVDARAQEFPRCHPDLNGKPYQFGYTVAVENYSFPSIYKHDMYSGETTEFKLGPGRHSAEPVFIPKVGANSEDDGYLMTYVYDANKDASELLILDAQDLSRPALAQVHLPVRVPYGFHGNWVPDTVTAPA
;
A
#
# COMPACT_ATOMS: atom_id res chain seq x y z
N MET A 1 62.12 -42.81 -7.53
CA MET A 1 63.44 -42.91 -6.87
C MET A 1 63.69 -41.63 -6.12
N ILE A 2 63.98 -41.78 -4.77
CA ILE A 2 64.90 -40.94 -3.97
C ILE A 2 64.40 -39.51 -3.66
N LYS A 3 64.41 -39.01 -2.45
CA LYS A 3 64.59 -39.43 -1.02
C LYS A 3 64.00 -38.35 -0.12
N ARG A 4 63.50 -38.80 1.02
CA ARG A 4 63.23 -37.97 2.22
C ARG A 4 64.49 -37.26 2.74
N ARG A 5 64.32 -36.09 3.35
CA ARG A 5 65.10 -35.72 4.56
C ARG A 5 64.26 -34.82 5.49
N SER A 6 64.10 -35.29 6.71
CA SER A 6 63.63 -34.63 7.92
C SER A 6 64.73 -33.73 8.51
N LEU A 7 64.31 -32.77 9.34
CA LEU A 7 64.99 -32.22 10.53
C LEU A 7 64.44 -30.79 10.74
N LEU A 8 64.16 -30.27 11.89
CA LEU A 8 64.33 -30.57 13.32
C LEU A 8 63.39 -29.63 14.10
N LYS A 9 63.04 -30.06 15.29
CA LYS A 9 62.25 -29.42 16.33
C LYS A 9 62.95 -28.16 16.87
N GLY A 10 62.14 -27.07 17.07
CA GLY A 10 62.50 -25.94 17.92
C GLY A 10 61.25 -25.47 18.60
N GLY A 11 61.00 -25.92 19.86
CA GLY A 11 59.89 -25.50 20.67
C GLY A 11 60.17 -24.11 21.28
N LEU A 12 59.27 -23.17 21.15
CA LEU A 12 59.16 -21.99 21.99
C LEU A 12 57.81 -22.03 22.69
N ALA A 13 57.88 -22.26 24.02
CA ALA A 13 56.73 -22.13 24.91
C ALA A 13 56.44 -20.63 25.12
N LEU A 14 55.27 -20.19 24.72
CA LEU A 14 54.70 -18.89 25.12
C LEU A 14 53.69 -19.11 26.25
N PRO A 15 53.63 -18.21 27.25
CA PRO A 15 52.80 -18.41 28.43
C PRO A 15 51.32 -18.26 28.12
N PHE A 16 50.53 -19.16 28.63
CA PHE A 16 49.06 -19.18 28.65
C PHE A 16 48.60 -18.00 29.56
N VAL A 17 48.04 -16.95 28.97
CA VAL A 17 47.25 -15.96 29.69
C VAL A 17 45.78 -16.43 29.61
N PRO A 18 45.10 -16.65 30.74
CA PRO A 18 43.68 -17.00 30.70
C PRO A 18 42.91 -15.72 30.31
N PHE A 19 42.42 -15.67 29.08
CA PHE A 19 41.38 -14.75 28.69
C PHE A 19 40.11 -15.12 29.50
N GLY A 20 39.72 -14.22 30.40
CA GLY A 20 38.45 -14.30 31.08
C GLY A 20 37.32 -14.34 30.06
N LEU A 21 36.45 -15.32 30.22
CA LEU A 21 35.15 -15.35 29.54
C LEU A 21 34.40 -14.09 29.93
N ALA A 22 34.47 -13.05 29.08
CA ALA A 22 33.51 -12.00 29.11
C ALA A 22 32.14 -12.65 28.81
N SER A 23 31.34 -12.71 29.84
CA SER A 23 29.93 -13.03 29.74
C SER A 23 29.35 -12.07 28.71
N CYS A 24 29.05 -12.54 27.51
CA CYS A 24 28.17 -11.86 26.59
C CYS A 24 26.83 -11.74 27.32
N SER A 25 26.59 -10.57 27.91
CA SER A 25 25.26 -10.13 28.27
C SER A 25 24.39 -10.29 27.01
N GLY A 26 23.40 -11.14 27.08
CA GLY A 26 22.47 -11.36 26.00
C GLY A 26 21.91 -10.01 25.55
N SER A 27 22.16 -9.65 24.30
CA SER A 27 21.36 -8.68 23.60
C SER A 27 19.93 -9.22 23.66
N SER A 28 19.04 -8.54 24.35
CA SER A 28 17.61 -8.69 24.15
C SER A 28 17.39 -8.53 22.64
N SER A 29 17.02 -9.59 21.94
CA SER A 29 16.61 -9.46 20.53
C SER A 29 15.47 -8.46 20.54
N GLU A 30 15.70 -7.30 19.96
CA GLU A 30 14.65 -6.31 19.77
C GLU A 30 13.50 -7.01 19.04
N THR A 31 12.33 -7.08 19.67
CA THR A 31 11.17 -7.74 19.08
C THR A 31 10.73 -6.92 17.87
N ASN A 32 10.59 -7.57 16.72
CA ASN A 32 10.16 -6.93 15.50
C ASN A 32 8.75 -6.33 15.67
N PRO A 33 8.56 -5.00 15.56
CA PRO A 33 7.27 -4.35 15.79
C PRO A 33 6.19 -4.84 14.81
N TYR A 34 6.58 -5.25 13.61
CA TYR A 34 5.68 -5.74 12.56
C TYR A 34 5.21 -7.20 12.76
N LEU A 35 5.49 -7.79 13.92
CA LEU A 35 4.95 -9.07 14.37
C LEU A 35 4.21 -8.94 15.72
N GLN A 36 4.02 -7.71 16.22
CA GLN A 36 3.41 -7.44 17.52
C GLN A 36 2.03 -6.79 17.36
N ALA A 37 1.23 -6.86 18.44
CA ALA A 37 -0.11 -6.24 18.50
C ALA A 37 -0.93 -6.54 17.23
N ASN A 38 -1.52 -5.53 16.61
CA ASN A 38 -2.33 -5.73 15.41
C ASN A 38 -1.54 -5.98 14.12
N PHE A 39 -0.21 -5.93 14.13
CA PHE A 39 0.61 -6.45 13.02
C PHE A 39 0.75 -7.97 13.06
N GLY A 40 0.54 -8.59 14.23
CA GLY A 40 0.64 -10.04 14.37
C GLY A 40 -0.37 -10.77 13.48
N PRO A 41 0.02 -11.86 12.78
CA PRO A 41 -0.86 -12.58 11.87
C PRO A 41 -2.02 -13.27 12.59
N VAL A 42 -3.05 -13.64 11.83
CA VAL A 42 -4.13 -14.55 12.24
C VAL A 42 -3.97 -15.89 11.54
N ALA A 43 -4.08 -16.98 12.28
CA ALA A 43 -3.77 -18.31 11.76
C ALA A 43 -4.97 -19.01 11.09
N ILE A 44 -6.18 -18.51 11.31
CA ILE A 44 -7.42 -19.23 11.00
C ILE A 44 -8.27 -18.45 10.00
N GLU A 45 -8.68 -19.13 8.94
CA GLU A 45 -9.74 -18.66 8.06
C GLU A 45 -11.10 -18.79 8.76
N SER A 46 -11.89 -17.73 8.70
CA SER A 46 -13.19 -17.62 9.35
C SER A 46 -14.28 -17.31 8.34
N THR A 47 -15.48 -17.74 8.65
CA THR A 47 -16.74 -17.31 8.03
C THR A 47 -17.71 -17.06 9.16
N LEU A 48 -18.19 -15.82 9.27
CA LEU A 48 -19.07 -15.39 10.34
C LEU A 48 -20.33 -14.80 9.72
N SER A 49 -21.48 -15.16 10.27
CA SER A 49 -22.79 -14.58 10.01
C SER A 49 -23.37 -14.04 11.32
N ASP A 50 -24.54 -13.45 11.27
CA ASP A 50 -25.24 -12.91 12.43
C ASP A 50 -24.39 -11.89 13.23
N LEU A 51 -23.71 -11.01 12.50
CA LEU A 51 -22.82 -10.00 13.05
C LEU A 51 -23.61 -8.95 13.83
N GLN A 52 -23.14 -8.60 15.02
CA GLN A 52 -23.75 -7.54 15.82
C GLN A 52 -23.45 -6.18 15.19
N VAL A 53 -24.48 -5.30 15.14
CA VAL A 53 -24.38 -3.95 14.60
C VAL A 53 -24.82 -2.94 15.64
N THR A 54 -24.01 -1.91 15.85
CA THR A 54 -24.39 -0.69 16.57
C THR A 54 -24.67 0.39 15.55
N GLY A 55 -25.76 1.14 15.70
CA GLY A 55 -26.20 2.13 14.70
C GLY A 55 -27.02 1.51 13.58
N SER A 56 -26.98 2.12 12.39
CA SER A 56 -27.75 1.66 11.23
C SER A 56 -26.89 1.68 9.97
N ILE A 57 -26.74 0.54 9.34
CA ILE A 57 -26.04 0.42 8.04
C ILE A 57 -26.94 1.09 6.99
N PRO A 58 -26.39 1.98 6.14
CA PRO A 58 -27.12 2.55 5.01
C PRO A 58 -27.68 1.49 4.06
N GLU A 59 -28.93 1.64 3.64
CA GLU A 59 -29.64 0.64 2.80
C GLU A 59 -29.12 0.60 1.36
N ASP A 60 -28.53 1.69 0.87
CA ASP A 60 -27.97 1.82 -0.48
C ASP A 60 -26.60 1.14 -0.64
N LEU A 61 -26.02 0.63 0.45
CA LEU A 61 -24.77 -0.14 0.40
C LEU A 61 -25.06 -1.60 0.03
N ALA A 62 -24.86 -1.94 -1.25
CA ALA A 62 -24.95 -3.30 -1.77
C ALA A 62 -23.59 -3.68 -2.40
N GLY A 63 -22.80 -4.50 -1.70
CA GLY A 63 -21.43 -4.83 -2.10
C GLY A 63 -20.59 -5.41 -0.97
N ARG A 64 -19.30 -5.43 -1.17
CA ARG A 64 -18.32 -5.97 -0.22
C ARG A 64 -17.27 -4.92 0.09
N PHE A 65 -16.99 -4.71 1.37
CA PHE A 65 -15.80 -4.00 1.82
C PHE A 65 -14.67 -5.01 1.98
N LEU A 66 -13.65 -4.90 1.15
CA LEU A 66 -12.53 -5.83 1.07
C LEU A 66 -11.24 -5.14 1.49
N ARG A 67 -10.32 -5.88 2.13
CA ARG A 67 -8.97 -5.42 2.43
C ARG A 67 -7.98 -6.58 2.34
N ASN A 68 -6.81 -6.33 1.76
CA ASN A 68 -5.71 -7.28 1.68
C ASN A 68 -4.54 -6.83 2.57
N GLY A 69 -3.71 -7.76 2.98
CA GLY A 69 -2.49 -7.48 3.72
C GLY A 69 -1.66 -8.73 3.93
N PRO A 70 -0.37 -8.58 4.31
CA PRO A 70 0.49 -9.69 4.61
C PRO A 70 0.00 -10.39 5.89
N ASN A 71 -0.04 -11.70 5.83
CA ASN A 71 -0.39 -12.54 6.98
C ASN A 71 0.55 -13.75 7.02
N PRO A 72 1.82 -13.56 7.45
CA PRO A 72 2.82 -14.60 7.46
C PRO A 72 2.42 -15.74 8.38
N VAL A 73 2.72 -16.98 7.97
CA VAL A 73 2.43 -18.18 8.76
C VAL A 73 3.58 -19.17 8.72
N GLY A 74 3.75 -19.95 9.80
CA GLY A 74 4.74 -21.00 9.87
C GLY A 74 6.18 -20.48 9.76
N GLU A 75 6.95 -21.02 8.81
CA GLU A 75 8.36 -20.67 8.60
C GLU A 75 8.58 -19.26 8.02
N GLU A 76 7.52 -18.62 7.50
CA GLU A 76 7.59 -17.23 7.05
C GLU A 76 7.81 -16.26 8.22
N ILE A 77 7.61 -16.69 9.46
CA ILE A 77 7.79 -15.90 10.66
C ILE A 77 9.24 -16.04 11.17
N ASP A 78 10.22 -15.60 10.38
CA ASP A 78 11.55 -15.31 10.92
C ASP A 78 11.54 -13.94 11.59
N SER A 79 11.47 -13.93 12.93
CA SER A 79 11.37 -12.70 13.71
C SER A 79 12.57 -11.75 13.55
N SER A 80 13.72 -12.23 13.08
CA SER A 80 14.93 -11.44 12.94
C SER A 80 15.01 -10.70 11.58
N GLY A 81 14.43 -11.28 10.52
CA GLY A 81 14.51 -10.78 9.15
C GLY A 81 13.16 -10.42 8.52
N TYR A 82 12.05 -10.57 9.24
CA TYR A 82 10.73 -10.27 8.68
C TYR A 82 10.58 -8.79 8.36
N HIS A 83 10.19 -8.52 7.12
CA HIS A 83 9.79 -7.20 6.64
C HIS A 83 8.28 -7.17 6.43
N TRP A 84 7.60 -6.09 6.84
CA TRP A 84 6.14 -6.01 6.80
C TRP A 84 5.53 -6.20 5.41
N PHE A 85 6.27 -5.88 4.34
CA PHE A 85 5.79 -6.04 2.96
C PHE A 85 5.85 -7.48 2.46
N THR A 86 6.44 -8.40 3.22
CA THR A 86 6.57 -9.80 2.86
C THR A 86 5.53 -10.66 3.55
N GLY A 87 5.38 -11.90 3.10
CA GLY A 87 4.39 -12.84 3.63
C GLY A 87 3.19 -13.00 2.71
N ARG A 88 2.54 -14.15 2.84
CA ARG A 88 1.36 -14.50 2.04
C ARG A 88 0.19 -13.56 2.35
N GLY A 89 -0.56 -13.18 1.32
CA GLY A 89 -1.74 -12.33 1.47
C GLY A 89 -2.91 -13.03 2.14
N MET A 90 -3.66 -12.24 2.91
CA MET A 90 -4.99 -12.63 3.41
C MET A 90 -5.99 -11.51 3.11
N VAL A 91 -7.02 -11.85 2.35
CA VAL A 91 -8.15 -10.95 2.11
C VAL A 91 -9.18 -11.09 3.22
N HIS A 92 -9.58 -9.95 3.77
CA HIS A 92 -10.67 -9.81 4.73
C HIS A 92 -11.83 -9.10 4.04
N GLY A 93 -13.02 -9.67 4.06
CA GLY A 93 -14.18 -9.08 3.41
C GLY A 93 -15.42 -9.12 4.28
N LEU A 94 -16.21 -8.07 4.18
CA LEU A 94 -17.52 -7.94 4.82
C LEU A 94 -18.56 -7.56 3.79
N ARG A 95 -19.62 -8.36 3.69
CA ARG A 95 -20.74 -8.18 2.77
C ARG A 95 -21.82 -7.34 3.42
N LEU A 96 -22.18 -6.23 2.76
CA LEU A 96 -23.32 -5.39 3.13
C LEU A 96 -24.41 -5.46 2.07
N ASN A 97 -25.66 -5.52 2.51
CA ASN A 97 -26.83 -5.51 1.63
C ASN A 97 -28.08 -5.13 2.39
N GLU A 98 -28.90 -4.23 1.84
CA GLU A 98 -30.20 -3.84 2.39
C GLU A 98 -30.15 -3.51 3.90
N GLY A 99 -29.14 -2.71 4.31
CA GLY A 99 -28.96 -2.31 5.71
C GLY A 99 -28.48 -3.42 6.65
N ARG A 100 -27.94 -4.53 6.12
CA ARG A 100 -27.46 -5.68 6.90
C ARG A 100 -26.01 -6.01 6.59
N ALA A 101 -25.32 -6.55 7.60
CA ALA A 101 -24.05 -7.22 7.45
C ALA A 101 -24.30 -8.73 7.32
N GLU A 102 -24.24 -9.25 6.09
CA GLU A 102 -24.64 -10.63 5.80
C GLU A 102 -23.58 -11.64 6.23
N TRP A 103 -22.29 -11.33 5.95
CA TRP A 103 -21.17 -12.17 6.35
C TRP A 103 -19.88 -11.38 6.46
N TYR A 104 -18.96 -11.89 7.28
CA TYR A 104 -17.54 -11.60 7.25
C TYR A 104 -16.77 -12.87 6.89
N ARG A 105 -15.75 -12.72 6.04
CA ARG A 105 -14.84 -13.81 5.68
C ARG A 105 -13.40 -13.30 5.61
N ASN A 106 -12.46 -14.14 6.01
CA ASN A 106 -11.07 -13.95 5.67
C ASN A 106 -10.52 -15.22 5.00
N ARG A 107 -9.70 -15.03 3.96
CA ARG A 107 -9.13 -16.13 3.18
C ARG A 107 -7.70 -15.81 2.79
N PHE A 108 -6.83 -16.82 2.92
CA PHE A 108 -5.50 -16.76 2.35
C PHE A 108 -5.57 -16.70 0.83
N VAL A 109 -4.76 -15.81 0.23
CA VAL A 109 -4.66 -15.73 -1.22
C VAL A 109 -3.86 -16.92 -1.73
N GLY A 110 -4.38 -17.63 -2.71
CA GLY A 110 -3.72 -18.73 -3.41
C GLY A 110 -2.67 -18.24 -4.43
N GLY A 111 -2.18 -19.16 -5.26
CA GLY A 111 -1.29 -18.82 -6.37
C GLY A 111 -0.08 -17.99 -5.97
N SER A 112 0.04 -16.80 -6.52
CA SER A 112 1.09 -15.82 -6.23
C SER A 112 1.18 -15.38 -4.77
N GLY A 113 0.13 -15.62 -3.97
CA GLY A 113 0.06 -15.16 -2.58
C GLY A 113 -0.11 -13.65 -2.44
N ALA A 114 -0.68 -13.00 -3.44
CA ALA A 114 -0.84 -11.55 -3.55
C ALA A 114 -1.34 -10.90 -2.25
N ASN A 115 -0.56 -9.97 -1.69
CA ASN A 115 -0.73 -9.51 -0.32
C ASN A 115 -0.99 -8.01 -0.16
N THR A 116 -1.10 -7.24 -1.25
CA THR A 116 -1.05 -5.79 -1.10
C THR A 116 -2.42 -5.13 -1.26
N ASN A 117 -3.19 -5.46 -2.29
CA ASN A 117 -4.47 -4.81 -2.53
C ASN A 117 -5.52 -5.83 -3.02
N VAL A 118 -6.79 -5.44 -3.01
CA VAL A 118 -7.89 -6.23 -3.57
C VAL A 118 -8.90 -5.30 -4.22
N ILE A 119 -9.14 -5.49 -5.52
CA ILE A 119 -9.97 -4.62 -6.35
C ILE A 119 -11.08 -5.39 -7.08
N GLY A 120 -12.10 -4.67 -7.49
CA GLY A 120 -13.10 -5.16 -8.46
C GLY A 120 -12.86 -4.51 -9.81
N HIS A 121 -12.70 -5.31 -10.88
CA HIS A 121 -12.54 -4.82 -12.24
C HIS A 121 -12.95 -5.87 -13.26
N GLY A 122 -13.57 -5.47 -14.39
CA GLY A 122 -13.97 -6.37 -15.48
C GLY A 122 -14.85 -7.55 -15.02
N GLY A 123 -15.76 -7.32 -14.05
CA GLY A 123 -16.60 -8.39 -13.47
C GLY A 123 -15.86 -9.34 -12.53
N ARG A 124 -14.59 -9.09 -12.21
CA ARG A 124 -13.72 -9.94 -11.38
C ARG A 124 -13.40 -9.28 -10.05
N THR A 125 -13.06 -10.08 -9.05
CA THR A 125 -12.39 -9.65 -7.82
C THR A 125 -10.94 -10.12 -7.88
N LEU A 126 -10.00 -9.18 -7.82
CA LEU A 126 -8.57 -9.44 -8.01
C LEU A 126 -7.82 -9.11 -6.72
N ALA A 127 -7.15 -10.09 -6.11
CA ALA A 127 -6.08 -9.81 -5.15
C ALA A 127 -4.80 -9.53 -5.94
N ILE A 128 -4.16 -8.40 -5.67
CA ILE A 128 -2.99 -7.92 -6.42
C ILE A 128 -1.82 -7.65 -5.50
N VAL A 129 -0.63 -7.74 -6.08
CA VAL A 129 0.64 -7.57 -5.37
C VAL A 129 1.58 -6.70 -6.20
N GLU A 130 2.46 -6.03 -5.52
CA GLU A 130 3.52 -5.23 -6.10
C GLU A 130 4.62 -6.11 -6.73
N SER A 131 5.36 -5.54 -7.69
CA SER A 131 6.64 -6.10 -8.13
C SER A 131 6.58 -7.43 -8.90
N GLY A 132 5.77 -7.46 -9.97
CA GLY A 132 5.81 -8.54 -10.97
C GLY A 132 5.00 -9.79 -10.62
N GLY A 133 4.29 -9.82 -9.50
CA GLY A 133 3.35 -10.90 -9.20
C GLY A 133 2.11 -10.83 -10.09
N LEU A 134 1.55 -12.00 -10.44
CA LEU A 134 0.25 -12.06 -11.12
C LEU A 134 -0.88 -11.75 -10.14
N PRO A 135 -1.95 -11.06 -10.56
CA PRO A 135 -3.19 -10.98 -9.82
C PRO A 135 -3.76 -12.38 -9.56
N CYS A 136 -4.37 -12.58 -8.40
CA CYS A 136 -5.12 -13.80 -8.11
C CYS A 136 -6.62 -13.51 -8.23
N ASP A 137 -7.31 -14.22 -9.11
CA ASP A 137 -8.76 -14.20 -9.19
C ASP A 137 -9.38 -14.77 -7.91
N MET A 138 -10.37 -14.08 -7.38
CA MET A 138 -11.11 -14.51 -6.21
C MET A 138 -12.61 -14.60 -6.50
N SER A 139 -13.24 -15.63 -5.96
CA SER A 139 -14.69 -15.76 -6.03
C SER A 139 -15.39 -14.63 -5.29
N TYR A 140 -16.69 -14.47 -5.51
CA TYR A 140 -17.49 -13.52 -4.73
C TYR A 140 -17.39 -13.76 -3.22
N THR A 141 -17.20 -15.00 -2.82
CA THR A 141 -17.06 -15.44 -1.43
C THR A 141 -15.59 -15.55 -0.95
N LEU A 142 -14.68 -14.95 -1.71
CA LEU A 142 -13.23 -14.80 -1.42
C LEU A 142 -12.42 -16.09 -1.51
N ASP A 143 -12.93 -17.16 -2.10
CA ASP A 143 -12.10 -18.33 -2.37
C ASP A 143 -11.19 -18.05 -3.58
N SER A 144 -9.91 -18.41 -3.50
CA SER A 144 -8.95 -18.20 -4.60
C SER A 144 -9.29 -19.11 -5.78
N LEU A 145 -9.36 -18.54 -6.99
CA LEU A 145 -9.66 -19.25 -8.24
C LEU A 145 -8.40 -19.57 -9.06
N GLY A 146 -7.29 -18.89 -8.76
CA GLY A 146 -5.99 -19.06 -9.42
C GLY A 146 -5.42 -17.72 -9.91
N ASP A 147 -4.19 -17.77 -10.41
CA ASP A 147 -3.53 -16.58 -10.96
C ASP A 147 -4.16 -16.18 -12.30
N ASN A 148 -4.33 -14.88 -12.49
CA ASN A 148 -4.93 -14.30 -13.69
C ASN A 148 -3.84 -13.94 -14.71
N GLU A 149 -3.75 -14.74 -15.78
CA GLU A 149 -2.78 -14.52 -16.87
C GLU A 149 -3.29 -13.56 -17.95
N SER A 150 -4.58 -13.15 -17.94
CA SER A 150 -5.14 -12.26 -18.95
C SER A 150 -4.62 -10.82 -18.87
N ILE A 151 -4.05 -10.44 -17.71
CA ILE A 151 -3.48 -9.11 -17.46
C ILE A 151 -1.97 -9.04 -17.81
N GLY A 152 -1.41 -10.08 -18.43
CA GLY A 152 0.00 -10.13 -18.86
C GLY A 152 0.92 -10.90 -17.90
N THR A 153 2.22 -10.56 -17.85
CA THR A 153 3.27 -11.34 -17.17
C THR A 153 3.59 -10.85 -15.75
N GLY A 154 2.78 -10.01 -15.20
CA GLY A 154 2.95 -9.42 -13.86
C GLY A 154 2.26 -8.07 -13.79
N PHE A 155 1.89 -7.65 -12.58
CA PHE A 155 1.08 -6.45 -12.38
C PHE A 155 1.63 -5.58 -11.25
N THR A 156 0.84 -4.60 -10.81
CA THR A 156 1.13 -3.68 -9.70
C THR A 156 0.09 -3.82 -8.59
N ALA A 157 0.39 -3.26 -7.43
CA ALA A 157 -0.57 -3.13 -6.34
C ALA A 157 -1.43 -1.87 -6.43
N HIS A 158 -1.05 -0.89 -7.26
CA HIS A 158 -1.66 0.44 -7.31
C HIS A 158 -2.11 0.86 -8.73
N PRO A 159 -2.93 0.05 -9.42
CA PRO A 159 -3.50 0.51 -10.67
C PRO A 159 -4.45 1.68 -10.43
N LYS A 160 -4.52 2.61 -11.37
CA LYS A 160 -5.43 3.76 -11.33
C LYS A 160 -6.57 3.52 -12.32
N LEU A 161 -7.79 3.48 -11.82
CA LEU A 161 -8.97 3.45 -12.66
C LEU A 161 -9.19 4.83 -13.28
N ASP A 162 -9.30 4.90 -14.60
CA ASP A 162 -9.82 6.08 -15.29
C ASP A 162 -11.36 6.01 -15.26
N PRO A 163 -12.03 6.93 -14.55
CA PRO A 163 -13.48 6.87 -14.40
C PRO A 163 -14.24 7.21 -15.69
N ASP A 164 -13.58 7.81 -16.69
CA ASP A 164 -14.21 8.17 -17.95
C ASP A 164 -14.16 7.05 -19.00
N THR A 165 -13.11 6.21 -18.98
CA THR A 165 -12.95 5.11 -19.92
C THR A 165 -13.21 3.73 -19.31
N GLY A 166 -13.11 3.62 -17.97
CA GLY A 166 -13.17 2.34 -17.26
C GLY A 166 -11.87 1.54 -17.34
N GLU A 167 -10.81 2.07 -17.95
CA GLU A 167 -9.51 1.43 -18.05
C GLU A 167 -8.74 1.48 -16.74
N LEU A 168 -7.96 0.42 -16.43
CA LEU A 168 -6.94 0.45 -15.39
C LEU A 168 -5.58 0.78 -16.00
N HIS A 169 -4.93 1.79 -15.46
CA HIS A 169 -3.57 2.18 -15.79
C HIS A 169 -2.63 1.76 -14.68
N ALA A 170 -1.54 1.09 -15.04
CA ALA A 170 -0.66 0.45 -14.08
C ALA A 170 0.82 0.71 -14.41
N MET A 171 1.62 1.03 -13.40
CA MET A 171 3.07 1.11 -13.51
C MET A 171 3.67 -0.11 -12.83
N CYS A 172 4.23 -1.02 -13.61
CA CYS A 172 4.68 -2.33 -13.14
C CYS A 172 6.21 -2.40 -13.19
N TYR A 173 6.84 -2.79 -12.08
CA TYR A 173 8.27 -3.08 -12.02
C TYR A 173 8.48 -4.53 -11.56
N ASP A 174 9.65 -5.10 -11.84
CA ASP A 174 9.93 -6.51 -11.56
C ASP A 174 11.39 -6.69 -11.13
N TRP A 175 11.65 -6.38 -9.86
CA TRP A 175 13.00 -6.50 -9.30
C TRP A 175 13.43 -7.95 -9.12
N ALA A 176 12.51 -8.88 -8.89
CA ALA A 176 12.84 -10.28 -8.67
C ALA A 176 13.47 -10.92 -9.91
N ASN A 177 13.09 -10.46 -11.10
CA ASN A 177 13.70 -10.84 -12.38
C ASN A 177 14.79 -9.86 -12.83
N LEU A 178 15.25 -8.95 -11.94
CA LEU A 178 16.31 -7.96 -12.20
C LEU A 178 16.05 -7.13 -13.47
N ARG A 179 14.79 -6.70 -13.66
CA ARG A 179 14.44 -5.84 -14.78
C ARG A 179 14.85 -4.39 -14.50
N ASP A 180 15.62 -3.80 -15.38
CA ASP A 180 16.08 -2.40 -15.35
C ASP A 180 15.14 -1.44 -16.09
N HIS A 181 13.90 -1.86 -16.28
CA HIS A 181 12.81 -1.11 -16.87
C HIS A 181 11.51 -1.36 -16.11
N ILE A 182 10.60 -0.42 -16.23
CA ILE A 182 9.21 -0.56 -15.80
C ILE A 182 8.32 -0.72 -17.02
N ARG A 183 7.11 -1.22 -16.81
CA ARG A 183 6.09 -1.34 -17.84
C ARG A 183 4.89 -0.48 -17.46
N TYR A 184 4.51 0.40 -18.35
CA TYR A 184 3.21 1.06 -18.27
C TYR A 184 2.21 0.19 -18.98
N VAL A 185 1.23 -0.33 -18.24
CA VAL A 185 0.25 -1.32 -18.71
C VAL A 185 -1.14 -0.69 -18.66
N VAL A 186 -1.94 -0.93 -19.68
CA VAL A 186 -3.35 -0.55 -19.74
C VAL A 186 -4.19 -1.82 -19.85
N VAL A 187 -5.16 -1.94 -18.94
CA VAL A 187 -6.18 -3.01 -18.94
C VAL A 187 -7.52 -2.37 -19.23
N ASP A 188 -8.27 -2.93 -20.18
CA ASP A 188 -9.55 -2.38 -20.60
C ASP A 188 -10.66 -2.54 -19.53
N ALA A 189 -11.84 -1.99 -19.81
CA ALA A 189 -12.97 -2.04 -18.90
C ALA A 189 -13.52 -3.47 -18.70
N GLU A 190 -13.26 -4.37 -19.60
CA GLU A 190 -13.62 -5.79 -19.55
C GLU A 190 -12.62 -6.63 -18.74
N GLY A 191 -11.47 -6.05 -18.37
CA GLY A 191 -10.41 -6.68 -17.57
C GLY A 191 -9.39 -7.46 -18.41
N GLU A 192 -9.26 -7.13 -19.69
CA GLU A 192 -8.30 -7.76 -20.60
C GLU A 192 -7.14 -6.78 -20.89
N TRP A 193 -5.95 -7.32 -21.13
CA TRP A 193 -4.77 -6.53 -21.46
C TRP A 193 -4.94 -5.79 -22.80
N ALA A 194 -4.82 -4.46 -22.78
CA ALA A 194 -5.03 -3.62 -23.95
C ALA A 194 -3.73 -3.07 -24.54
N ASP A 195 -2.78 -2.60 -23.72
CA ASP A 195 -1.54 -1.98 -24.19
C ASP A 195 -0.42 -2.08 -23.16
N GLU A 196 0.85 -1.99 -23.61
CA GLU A 196 2.04 -1.99 -22.77
C GLU A 196 3.16 -1.16 -23.39
N LEU A 197 3.84 -0.38 -22.57
CA LEU A 197 5.03 0.39 -22.93
C LEU A 197 6.17 0.13 -21.95
N GLU A 198 7.32 -0.35 -22.45
CA GLU A 198 8.53 -0.47 -21.64
C GLU A 198 9.24 0.90 -21.49
N ILE A 199 9.64 1.22 -20.26
CA ILE A 199 10.31 2.47 -19.90
C ILE A 199 11.60 2.13 -19.15
N PRO A 200 12.79 2.40 -19.70
CA PRO A 200 14.06 2.18 -19.01
C PRO A 200 14.14 2.95 -17.69
N MET A 201 14.51 2.25 -16.61
CA MET A 201 14.67 2.82 -15.26
C MET A 201 16.01 2.41 -14.65
N PRO A 202 17.10 3.13 -14.99
CA PRO A 202 18.42 2.86 -14.45
C PRO A 202 18.43 2.97 -12.91
N GLY A 203 19.17 2.08 -12.25
CA GLY A 203 19.24 2.02 -10.78
C GLY A 203 18.15 1.15 -10.16
N MET A 204 17.18 0.70 -10.95
CA MET A 204 16.06 -0.16 -10.49
C MET A 204 15.36 0.41 -9.25
N PRO A 205 14.80 1.63 -9.33
CA PRO A 205 14.08 2.24 -8.22
C PRO A 205 12.80 1.45 -7.89
N MET A 206 12.38 1.54 -6.64
CA MET A 206 11.11 0.99 -6.20
C MET A 206 9.96 1.88 -6.69
N ILE A 207 9.29 1.47 -7.74
CA ILE A 207 8.14 2.17 -8.33
C ILE A 207 6.85 1.64 -7.68
N HIS A 208 6.57 2.13 -6.49
CA HIS A 208 5.47 1.63 -5.66
C HIS A 208 4.09 1.97 -6.22
N ASP A 209 3.89 3.22 -6.61
CA ASP A 209 2.62 3.75 -7.10
C ASP A 209 2.83 4.68 -8.31
N MET A 210 1.75 5.12 -8.90
CA MET A 210 1.67 6.11 -9.97
C MET A 210 0.52 7.07 -9.72
N SER A 211 0.45 8.15 -10.50
CA SER A 211 -0.78 8.94 -10.62
C SER A 211 -1.24 9.02 -12.07
N LEU A 212 -2.51 9.33 -12.23
CA LEU A 212 -3.13 9.54 -13.53
C LEU A 212 -3.68 10.95 -13.60
N THR A 213 -3.55 11.61 -14.76
CA THR A 213 -4.27 12.83 -15.10
C THR A 213 -4.98 12.63 -16.43
N LYS A 214 -5.72 13.64 -16.88
CA LYS A 214 -6.38 13.59 -18.18
C LYS A 214 -5.42 13.26 -19.32
N ASN A 215 -4.20 13.83 -19.29
CA ASN A 215 -3.24 13.72 -20.40
C ASN A 215 -1.98 12.91 -20.05
N TYR A 216 -1.70 12.65 -18.76
CA TYR A 216 -0.44 12.03 -18.33
C TYR A 216 -0.63 10.85 -17.40
N ALA A 217 0.23 9.84 -17.54
CA ALA A 217 0.59 8.91 -16.48
C ALA A 217 1.85 9.48 -15.78
N VAL A 218 1.81 9.55 -14.43
CA VAL A 218 2.87 10.16 -13.63
C VAL A 218 3.74 9.06 -13.03
N ILE A 219 5.05 9.19 -13.18
CA ILE A 219 6.06 8.24 -12.73
C ILE A 219 6.88 8.89 -11.61
N PHE A 220 7.00 8.20 -10.48
CA PHE A 220 7.80 8.63 -9.34
C PHE A 220 9.12 7.85 -9.31
N ASP A 221 10.20 8.43 -9.85
CA ASP A 221 11.55 7.86 -9.84
C ASP A 221 12.30 8.43 -8.63
N LEU A 222 12.23 7.69 -7.51
CA LEU A 222 12.62 8.14 -6.18
C LEU A 222 13.85 7.36 -5.67
N PRO A 223 14.63 7.91 -4.69
CA PRO A 223 15.93 7.38 -4.29
C PRO A 223 15.84 6.19 -3.31
N VAL A 224 14.92 5.28 -3.56
CA VAL A 224 14.90 3.94 -2.94
C VAL A 224 15.12 2.94 -4.05
N THR A 225 16.32 2.36 -4.12
CA THR A 225 16.76 1.52 -5.23
C THR A 225 17.09 0.10 -4.79
N LEU A 226 17.16 -0.84 -5.73
CA LEU A 226 17.56 -2.22 -5.47
C LEU A 226 19.03 -2.28 -5.04
N SER A 227 19.27 -2.71 -3.81
CA SER A 227 20.62 -2.94 -3.28
C SER A 227 21.11 -4.35 -3.60
N PHE A 228 22.01 -4.49 -4.56
CA PHE A 228 22.66 -5.78 -4.88
C PHE A 228 23.45 -6.35 -3.69
N LEU A 229 23.95 -5.51 -2.80
CA LEU A 229 24.60 -5.96 -1.57
C LEU A 229 23.58 -6.62 -0.62
N ALA A 230 22.46 -5.97 -0.37
CA ALA A 230 21.39 -6.52 0.48
C ALA A 230 20.81 -7.80 -0.12
N LEU A 231 20.59 -7.84 -1.44
CA LEU A 231 20.15 -9.03 -2.17
C LEU A 231 21.16 -10.17 -2.02
N GLY A 232 22.43 -9.90 -2.21
CA GLY A 232 23.51 -10.89 -2.05
C GLY A 232 23.69 -11.41 -0.63
N MET A 233 23.26 -10.66 0.37
CA MET A 233 23.20 -11.09 1.78
C MET A 233 21.90 -11.83 2.14
N GLY A 234 20.97 -12.02 1.19
CA GLY A 234 19.74 -12.77 1.39
C GLY A 234 18.61 -11.96 2.05
N ALA A 235 18.63 -10.63 1.95
CA ALA A 235 17.51 -9.81 2.44
C ALA A 235 16.22 -10.14 1.68
N SER A 236 15.12 -10.37 2.40
CA SER A 236 13.80 -10.64 1.83
C SER A 236 13.21 -9.40 1.13
N PHE A 237 13.67 -8.21 1.54
CA PHE A 237 13.32 -6.93 0.95
C PHE A 237 14.62 -6.12 0.70
N PRO A 238 15.20 -6.16 -0.52
CA PRO A 238 16.53 -5.65 -0.78
C PRO A 238 16.58 -4.19 -1.23
N PHE A 239 15.56 -3.39 -0.95
CA PHE A 239 15.55 -1.96 -1.28
C PHE A 239 16.21 -1.13 -0.19
N ARG A 240 16.96 -0.10 -0.59
CA ARG A 240 17.68 0.83 0.30
C ARG A 240 17.64 2.24 -0.26
N TRP A 241 17.74 3.20 0.65
CA TRP A 241 18.01 4.59 0.25
C TRP A 241 19.33 4.69 -0.49
N ASP A 242 19.35 5.46 -1.58
CA ASP A 242 20.49 5.68 -2.45
C ASP A 242 20.71 7.18 -2.63
N ASP A 243 21.70 7.74 -1.92
CA ASP A 243 22.00 9.18 -1.99
C ASP A 243 22.59 9.59 -3.35
N ASP A 244 23.04 8.66 -4.17
CA ASP A 244 23.59 8.90 -5.52
C ASP A 244 22.51 8.86 -6.61
N HIS A 245 21.29 8.40 -6.30
CA HIS A 245 20.16 8.38 -7.22
C HIS A 245 19.50 9.77 -7.29
N GLU A 246 19.47 10.37 -8.48
CA GLU A 246 18.85 11.68 -8.71
C GLU A 246 17.32 11.55 -8.82
N PRO A 247 16.54 11.97 -7.80
CA PRO A 247 15.09 11.81 -7.81
C PRO A 247 14.43 12.76 -8.80
N ARG A 248 13.42 12.25 -9.49
CA ARG A 248 12.65 12.99 -10.50
C ARG A 248 11.23 12.47 -10.63
N VAL A 249 10.35 13.30 -11.14
CA VAL A 249 9.00 12.94 -11.53
C VAL A 249 8.87 13.01 -13.05
N GLY A 250 8.27 11.97 -13.65
CA GLY A 250 8.04 11.87 -15.09
C GLY A 250 6.57 12.04 -15.45
N LEU A 251 6.30 12.86 -16.46
CA LEU A 251 4.98 12.98 -17.07
C LEU A 251 5.01 12.26 -18.42
N LEU A 252 4.48 11.05 -18.48
CA LEU A 252 4.32 10.28 -19.71
C LEU A 252 2.98 10.69 -20.35
N PRO A 253 2.98 11.29 -21.57
CA PRO A 253 1.72 11.47 -22.30
C PRO A 253 1.01 10.12 -22.49
N ARG A 254 -0.28 10.02 -22.19
CA ARG A 254 -1.02 8.72 -22.17
C ARG A 254 -0.94 7.95 -23.49
N ASN A 255 -0.79 8.66 -24.61
CA ASN A 255 -0.61 8.07 -25.95
C ASN A 255 0.82 8.26 -26.48
N GLY A 256 1.80 8.52 -25.59
CA GLY A 256 3.19 8.81 -25.94
C GLY A 256 4.08 7.57 -25.88
N GLU A 257 5.31 7.76 -26.31
CA GLU A 257 6.39 6.77 -26.19
C GLU A 257 7.31 7.12 -25.02
N ALA A 258 8.17 6.21 -24.57
CA ALA A 258 9.12 6.43 -23.46
C ALA A 258 10.02 7.66 -23.66
N LYS A 259 10.35 8.00 -24.92
CA LYS A 259 11.13 9.21 -25.26
C LYS A 259 10.38 10.54 -25.03
N ASP A 260 9.04 10.48 -24.95
CA ASP A 260 8.19 11.67 -24.80
C ASP A 260 7.97 12.04 -23.33
N ILE A 261 8.50 11.26 -22.39
CA ILE A 261 8.40 11.55 -20.96
C ILE A 261 9.08 12.87 -20.62
N ILE A 262 8.33 13.74 -19.95
CA ILE A 262 8.83 15.02 -19.46
C ILE A 262 9.34 14.80 -18.03
N TRP A 263 10.65 14.62 -17.87
CA TRP A 263 11.28 14.47 -16.57
C TRP A 263 11.55 15.83 -15.91
N SER A 264 11.18 15.94 -14.63
CA SER A 264 11.43 17.13 -13.78
C SER A 264 12.12 16.70 -12.49
N PRO A 265 13.27 17.30 -12.14
CA PRO A 265 13.97 16.97 -10.90
C PRO A 265 13.18 17.44 -9.67
N ILE A 266 13.27 16.69 -8.60
CA ILE A 266 12.68 17.00 -7.29
C ILE A 266 13.71 16.84 -6.19
N LYS A 267 13.39 17.34 -4.98
CA LYS A 267 14.26 17.09 -3.82
C LYS A 267 14.20 15.61 -3.40
N PRO A 268 15.29 15.07 -2.83
CA PRO A 268 15.28 13.70 -2.31
C PRO A 268 14.14 13.51 -1.29
N ASN A 269 13.35 12.49 -1.54
CA ASN A 269 12.22 12.07 -0.70
C ASN A 269 11.77 10.67 -1.13
N TYR A 270 10.87 10.07 -0.37
CA TYR A 270 10.12 8.91 -0.81
C TYR A 270 8.62 9.13 -0.63
N ALA A 271 7.83 8.52 -1.49
CA ALA A 271 6.38 8.54 -1.40
C ALA A 271 5.84 7.17 -1.80
N TYR A 272 4.97 6.63 -0.94
CA TYR A 272 4.20 5.44 -1.30
C TYR A 272 2.96 5.85 -2.08
N HIS A 273 2.17 6.76 -1.53
CA HIS A 273 0.80 6.95 -1.98
C HIS A 273 0.51 8.40 -2.36
N PRO A 274 0.25 8.69 -3.64
CA PRO A 274 -0.44 9.92 -4.04
C PRO A 274 -1.93 9.83 -3.67
N MET A 275 -2.49 10.95 -3.21
CA MET A 275 -3.93 11.08 -2.97
C MET A 275 -4.69 11.21 -4.28
N ASN A 276 -4.23 12.10 -5.14
CA ASN A 276 -4.73 12.31 -6.50
C ASN A 276 -3.76 13.17 -7.30
N ALA A 277 -3.94 13.21 -8.61
CA ALA A 277 -3.28 14.16 -9.50
C ALA A 277 -4.28 14.71 -10.53
N PHE A 278 -4.07 15.95 -10.97
CA PHE A 278 -4.91 16.59 -11.98
C PHE A 278 -4.14 17.70 -12.70
N GLU A 279 -4.70 18.21 -13.78
CA GLU A 279 -4.14 19.36 -14.50
C GLU A 279 -4.92 20.61 -14.15
N ASP A 280 -4.21 21.70 -13.79
CA ASP A 280 -4.82 23.00 -13.54
C ASP A 280 -5.09 23.78 -14.84
N ASP A 281 -5.76 24.94 -14.74
CA ASP A 281 -6.13 25.77 -15.89
C ASP A 281 -4.91 26.35 -16.65
N ASP A 282 -3.74 26.41 -16.02
CA ASP A 282 -2.47 26.84 -16.63
C ASP A 282 -1.71 25.69 -17.32
N GLY A 283 -2.24 24.47 -17.21
CA GLY A 283 -1.65 23.23 -17.74
C GLY A 283 -0.48 22.70 -16.91
N ASN A 284 -0.40 23.06 -15.63
CA ASN A 284 0.49 22.38 -14.70
C ASN A 284 -0.16 21.09 -14.19
N VAL A 285 0.65 20.09 -13.84
CA VAL A 285 0.20 18.90 -13.15
C VAL A 285 0.33 19.11 -11.65
N VAL A 286 -0.79 19.04 -10.94
CA VAL A 286 -0.87 19.15 -9.49
C VAL A 286 -1.02 17.76 -8.91
N ILE A 287 -0.21 17.41 -7.89
CA ILE A 287 -0.22 16.11 -7.24
C ILE A 287 -0.28 16.34 -5.73
N ASP A 288 -1.28 15.78 -5.07
CA ASP A 288 -1.32 15.68 -3.62
C ASP A 288 -0.80 14.31 -3.21
N ILE A 289 0.22 14.26 -2.35
CA ILE A 289 1.00 13.06 -2.11
C ILE A 289 1.48 12.97 -0.66
N VAL A 290 1.46 11.77 -0.11
CA VAL A 290 2.08 11.50 1.19
C VAL A 290 3.57 11.27 1.01
N ARG A 291 4.37 12.12 1.64
CA ARG A 291 5.82 12.20 1.45
C ARG A 291 6.58 11.90 2.73
N TYR A 292 7.64 11.11 2.59
CA TYR A 292 8.65 10.80 3.61
C TYR A 292 9.96 11.51 3.27
N ASP A 293 10.66 12.05 4.27
CA ASP A 293 11.96 12.68 4.02
C ASP A 293 13.06 11.64 3.72
N ARG A 294 12.99 10.44 4.35
CA ARG A 294 13.87 9.28 4.09
C ARG A 294 13.11 7.97 4.28
N MET A 295 13.60 6.89 3.65
CA MET A 295 12.99 5.58 3.69
C MET A 295 14.04 4.48 3.47
N PHE A 296 14.03 3.42 4.30
CA PHE A 296 14.93 2.27 4.21
C PHE A 296 16.42 2.63 4.25
N ASP A 297 16.77 3.65 5.01
CA ASP A 297 18.13 4.09 5.27
C ASP A 297 18.71 3.41 6.52
N GLU A 298 18.17 3.67 7.69
CA GLU A 298 18.58 3.07 8.98
C GLU A 298 17.65 1.91 9.39
N ASP A 299 16.32 2.09 9.33
CA ASP A 299 15.34 1.02 9.59
C ASP A 299 14.77 0.45 8.28
N VAL A 300 15.09 -0.80 8.02
CA VAL A 300 14.72 -1.50 6.79
C VAL A 300 13.61 -2.52 7.00
N ARG A 301 12.91 -2.52 8.15
CA ARG A 301 11.87 -3.51 8.51
C ARG A 301 10.48 -3.09 8.04
N GLY A 302 10.28 -1.80 7.76
CA GLY A 302 9.00 -1.24 7.32
C GLY A 302 9.02 0.29 7.23
N PRO A 303 7.88 0.93 6.95
CA PRO A 303 7.85 2.32 6.49
C PRO A 303 7.96 3.40 7.58
N PHE A 304 7.96 3.06 8.88
CA PHE A 304 7.82 4.08 9.92
C PHE A 304 9.08 4.29 10.78
N GLY A 305 10.23 3.74 10.35
CA GLY A 305 11.48 3.76 11.13
C GLY A 305 12.34 5.00 10.91
N ASP A 306 12.47 5.48 9.67
CA ASP A 306 13.41 6.56 9.32
C ASP A 306 12.80 7.95 9.45
N SER A 307 11.58 8.14 8.94
CA SER A 307 10.87 9.43 8.99
C SER A 307 9.35 9.24 9.07
N LEU A 308 8.65 10.26 9.55
CA LEU A 308 7.20 10.26 9.55
C LEU A 308 6.66 10.93 8.27
N PRO A 309 5.60 10.37 7.69
CA PRO A 309 5.00 10.90 6.47
C PRO A 309 4.15 12.15 6.71
N ARG A 310 4.06 13.02 5.73
CA ARG A 310 3.16 14.19 5.75
C ARG A 310 2.51 14.38 4.38
N LEU A 311 1.44 15.16 4.33
CA LEU A 311 0.75 15.49 3.09
C LEU A 311 1.38 16.74 2.45
N ASP A 312 1.92 16.57 1.26
CA ASP A 312 2.49 17.63 0.43
C ASP A 312 1.68 17.79 -0.87
N ARG A 313 1.74 18.98 -1.47
CA ARG A 313 1.28 19.27 -2.84
C ARG A 313 2.48 19.59 -3.71
N TRP A 314 2.60 18.89 -4.84
CA TRP A 314 3.58 19.18 -5.88
C TRP A 314 2.87 19.79 -7.08
N THR A 315 3.40 20.90 -7.60
CA THR A 315 2.92 21.52 -8.84
C THR A 315 4.03 21.47 -9.87
N ILE A 316 3.83 20.71 -10.93
CA ILE A 316 4.80 20.45 -11.99
C ILE A 316 4.46 21.30 -13.18
N ASN A 317 5.38 22.16 -13.61
CA ASN A 317 5.27 22.85 -14.88
C ASN A 317 5.94 22.05 -16.00
N PRO A 318 5.18 21.42 -16.92
CA PRO A 318 5.76 20.55 -17.94
C PRO A 318 6.61 21.28 -18.98
N LYS A 319 6.35 22.57 -19.21
CA LYS A 319 7.12 23.39 -20.17
C LYS A 319 8.47 23.80 -19.60
N LEU A 320 8.51 24.17 -18.32
CA LEU A 320 9.73 24.60 -17.63
C LEU A 320 10.50 23.45 -16.99
N ARG A 321 9.86 22.28 -16.86
CA ARG A 321 10.39 21.10 -16.16
C ARG A 321 10.80 21.42 -14.71
N THR A 322 9.95 22.15 -14.01
CA THR A 322 10.16 22.55 -12.61
C THR A 322 9.05 22.04 -11.74
N VAL A 323 9.36 21.77 -10.48
CA VAL A 323 8.41 21.34 -9.45
C VAL A 323 8.44 22.32 -8.30
N SER A 324 7.27 22.79 -7.89
CA SER A 324 7.05 23.52 -6.64
C SER A 324 6.47 22.54 -5.62
N GLU A 325 7.08 22.44 -4.46
CA GLU A 325 6.66 21.58 -3.37
C GLU A 325 6.11 22.43 -2.22
N GLN A 326 4.91 22.10 -1.74
CA GLN A 326 4.23 22.81 -0.63
C GLN A 326 3.70 21.79 0.37
N ILE A 327 3.93 22.03 1.66
CA ILE A 327 3.30 21.24 2.73
C ILE A 327 1.82 21.64 2.80
N VAL A 328 0.94 20.66 2.68
CA VAL A 328 -0.51 20.83 2.90
C VAL A 328 -0.84 20.61 4.38
N ASP A 329 -0.35 19.51 4.96
CA ASP A 329 -0.53 19.21 6.36
C ASP A 329 0.72 18.50 6.91
N ALA A 330 1.36 19.11 7.90
CA ALA A 330 2.62 18.61 8.49
C ALA A 330 2.41 17.49 9.53
N ARG A 331 1.17 17.18 9.90
CA ARG A 331 0.88 16.06 10.82
C ARG A 331 1.24 14.74 10.15
N ALA A 332 1.72 13.79 10.94
CA ALA A 332 2.05 12.47 10.41
C ALA A 332 0.78 11.73 9.98
N GLN A 333 0.74 11.31 8.72
CA GLN A 333 -0.45 10.70 8.10
C GLN A 333 -0.10 9.84 6.91
N GLU A 334 -0.95 8.86 6.62
CA GLU A 334 -0.78 7.92 5.51
C GLU A 334 -2.12 7.46 4.92
N PHE A 335 -2.05 6.56 3.93
CA PHE A 335 -3.20 5.98 3.23
C PHE A 335 -4.17 7.03 2.69
N PRO A 336 -3.68 7.93 1.81
CA PRO A 336 -4.50 8.99 1.26
C PRO A 336 -5.53 8.45 0.26
N ARG A 337 -6.77 8.93 0.35
CA ARG A 337 -7.86 8.58 -0.56
C ARG A 337 -8.66 9.82 -0.92
N CYS A 338 -9.28 9.79 -2.09
CA CYS A 338 -10.28 10.78 -2.54
C CYS A 338 -11.50 10.08 -3.12
N HIS A 339 -12.43 10.84 -3.67
CA HIS A 339 -13.59 10.30 -4.39
C HIS A 339 -13.12 9.49 -5.62
N PRO A 340 -13.50 8.22 -5.79
CA PRO A 340 -12.96 7.36 -6.85
C PRO A 340 -13.25 7.87 -8.27
N ASP A 341 -14.40 8.51 -8.52
CA ASP A 341 -14.75 9.05 -9.84
C ASP A 341 -14.03 10.36 -10.17
N LEU A 342 -13.22 10.88 -9.23
CA LEU A 342 -12.37 12.07 -9.41
C LEU A 342 -10.89 11.71 -9.53
N ASN A 343 -10.54 10.43 -9.68
CA ASN A 343 -9.19 10.05 -10.02
C ASN A 343 -8.78 10.71 -11.35
N GLY A 344 -7.67 11.43 -11.35
CA GLY A 344 -7.20 12.18 -12.53
C GLY A 344 -7.86 13.54 -12.76
N LYS A 345 -8.77 13.97 -11.89
CA LYS A 345 -9.57 15.20 -12.05
C LYS A 345 -9.39 16.14 -10.85
N PRO A 346 -9.67 17.45 -10.99
CA PRO A 346 -9.76 18.36 -9.84
C PRO A 346 -10.78 17.85 -8.81
N TYR A 347 -10.43 17.96 -7.54
CA TYR A 347 -11.22 17.48 -6.42
C TYR A 347 -11.07 18.42 -5.21
N GLN A 348 -11.99 18.34 -4.27
CA GLN A 348 -11.98 19.18 -3.07
C GLN A 348 -11.61 18.37 -1.81
N PHE A 349 -12.10 17.13 -1.65
CA PHE A 349 -11.97 16.40 -0.40
C PHE A 349 -11.03 15.20 -0.49
N GLY A 350 -10.08 15.15 0.43
CA GLY A 350 -9.19 14.01 0.62
C GLY A 350 -9.27 13.45 2.03
N TYR A 351 -8.92 12.18 2.19
CA TYR A 351 -9.00 11.46 3.46
C TYR A 351 -7.69 10.74 3.72
N THR A 352 -7.22 10.75 4.98
CA THR A 352 -6.01 10.06 5.42
C THR A 352 -6.19 9.49 6.82
N VAL A 353 -5.25 8.68 7.29
CA VAL A 353 -5.16 8.29 8.70
C VAL A 353 -3.97 8.93 9.37
N ALA A 354 -4.12 9.32 10.64
CA ALA A 354 -3.00 9.74 11.47
C ALA A 354 -2.02 8.59 11.69
N VAL A 355 -0.72 8.89 11.72
CA VAL A 355 0.33 7.92 12.04
C VAL A 355 0.98 8.29 13.36
N GLU A 356 0.85 7.43 14.39
CA GLU A 356 1.46 7.61 15.69
C GLU A 356 2.02 6.29 16.23
N ASN A 357 3.32 6.18 16.45
CA ASN A 357 3.94 5.01 17.10
C ASN A 357 3.46 3.66 16.54
N TYR A 358 3.54 3.46 15.23
CA TYR A 358 3.06 2.25 14.52
C TYR A 358 1.55 2.01 14.68
N SER A 359 0.74 3.06 14.83
CA SER A 359 -0.70 2.97 14.98
C SER A 359 -1.42 4.10 14.25
N PHE A 360 -2.74 3.96 14.06
CA PHE A 360 -3.58 4.85 13.27
C PHE A 360 -4.77 5.34 14.10
N PRO A 361 -4.58 6.29 15.06
CA PRO A 361 -5.60 6.63 16.06
C PRO A 361 -6.74 7.51 15.57
N SER A 362 -6.60 8.13 14.40
CA SER A 362 -7.58 9.10 13.88
C SER A 362 -7.69 9.02 12.36
N ILE A 363 -8.80 9.51 11.83
CA ILE A 363 -9.05 9.74 10.41
C ILE A 363 -9.12 11.24 10.18
N TYR A 364 -8.44 11.76 9.15
CA TYR A 364 -8.51 13.14 8.70
C TYR A 364 -9.35 13.27 7.43
N LYS A 365 -10.15 14.34 7.34
CA LYS A 365 -10.75 14.85 6.12
C LYS A 365 -10.14 16.21 5.82
N HIS A 366 -9.55 16.35 4.66
CA HIS A 366 -8.93 17.58 4.15
C HIS A 366 -9.85 18.24 3.15
N ASP A 367 -10.13 19.53 3.31
CA ASP A 367 -10.65 20.38 2.26
C ASP A 367 -9.45 21.05 1.55
N MET A 368 -9.14 20.57 0.36
CA MET A 368 -7.99 21.00 -0.42
C MET A 368 -8.11 22.41 -0.99
N TYR A 369 -9.30 23.03 -0.93
CA TYR A 369 -9.54 24.40 -1.37
C TYR A 369 -9.43 25.39 -0.21
N SER A 370 -10.06 25.11 0.92
CA SER A 370 -9.97 25.98 2.11
C SER A 370 -8.70 25.78 2.93
N GLY A 371 -8.07 24.59 2.83
CA GLY A 371 -6.97 24.16 3.67
C GLY A 371 -7.40 23.72 5.08
N GLU A 372 -8.70 23.61 5.32
CA GLU A 372 -9.22 23.10 6.59
C GLU A 372 -9.11 21.57 6.68
N THR A 373 -8.80 21.09 7.89
CA THR A 373 -8.79 19.64 8.15
C THR A 373 -9.65 19.35 9.38
N THR A 374 -10.59 18.42 9.22
CA THR A 374 -11.36 17.85 10.32
C THR A 374 -10.82 16.50 10.73
N GLU A 375 -10.99 16.12 11.98
CA GLU A 375 -10.44 14.89 12.57
C GLU A 375 -11.55 14.07 13.24
N PHE A 376 -11.63 12.79 12.91
CA PHE A 376 -12.40 11.79 13.65
C PHE A 376 -11.46 10.98 14.54
N LYS A 377 -11.58 11.15 15.87
CA LYS A 377 -10.79 10.39 16.86
C LYS A 377 -11.48 9.08 17.20
N LEU A 378 -10.76 7.97 17.06
CA LEU A 378 -11.28 6.64 17.37
C LEU A 378 -11.41 6.37 18.87
N GLY A 379 -10.64 7.10 19.69
CA GLY A 379 -10.57 6.92 21.14
C GLY A 379 -9.49 5.94 21.59
N PRO A 380 -9.28 5.81 22.92
CA PRO A 380 -8.17 5.04 23.47
C PRO A 380 -8.18 3.57 23.07
N GLY A 381 -7.04 3.06 22.59
CA GLY A 381 -6.84 1.67 22.20
C GLY A 381 -7.53 1.25 20.92
N ARG A 382 -8.07 2.19 20.15
CA ARG A 382 -8.73 1.92 18.86
C ARG A 382 -7.90 2.49 17.73
N HIS A 383 -7.70 1.69 16.68
CA HIS A 383 -6.79 2.00 15.59
C HIS A 383 -7.43 1.66 14.25
N SER A 384 -7.41 2.60 13.32
CA SER A 384 -7.96 2.48 11.98
C SER A 384 -7.06 1.62 11.06
N ALA A 385 -7.58 1.30 9.90
CA ALA A 385 -6.85 0.98 8.68
C ALA A 385 -7.13 2.09 7.64
N GLU A 386 -6.74 1.88 6.39
CA GLU A 386 -7.03 2.80 5.29
C GLU A 386 -8.51 3.18 5.22
N PRO A 387 -8.88 4.48 5.14
CA PRO A 387 -10.25 4.92 4.98
C PRO A 387 -10.63 4.89 3.50
N VAL A 388 -11.73 4.27 3.15
CA VAL A 388 -12.23 4.21 1.78
C VAL A 388 -13.49 5.05 1.67
N PHE A 389 -13.49 6.00 0.74
CA PHE A 389 -14.68 6.79 0.43
C PHE A 389 -15.59 6.02 -0.53
N ILE A 390 -16.87 5.96 -0.20
CA ILE A 390 -17.92 5.35 -1.00
C ILE A 390 -18.98 6.41 -1.30
N PRO A 391 -19.16 6.83 -2.57
CA PRO A 391 -20.18 7.80 -2.92
C PRO A 391 -21.56 7.23 -2.65
N LYS A 392 -22.44 8.08 -2.16
CA LYS A 392 -23.85 7.74 -1.94
C LYS A 392 -24.61 7.70 -3.26
N VAL A 393 -25.56 6.80 -3.37
CA VAL A 393 -26.43 6.76 -4.55
C VAL A 393 -27.21 8.07 -4.65
N GLY A 394 -27.05 8.81 -5.76
CA GLY A 394 -27.67 10.11 -5.97
C GLY A 394 -27.04 11.26 -5.17
N ALA A 395 -25.75 11.15 -4.84
CA ALA A 395 -24.97 12.19 -4.17
C ALA A 395 -25.17 13.59 -4.79
N ASN A 396 -25.23 14.64 -3.95
CA ASN A 396 -25.44 16.02 -4.36
C ASN A 396 -24.15 16.87 -4.24
N SER A 397 -23.13 16.37 -3.56
CA SER A 397 -21.81 16.99 -3.41
C SER A 397 -20.73 15.93 -3.45
N GLU A 398 -19.48 16.34 -3.64
CA GLU A 398 -18.32 15.43 -3.74
C GLU A 398 -18.18 14.54 -2.50
N ASP A 399 -18.44 15.09 -1.32
CA ASP A 399 -18.32 14.40 -0.03
C ASP A 399 -19.64 13.75 0.46
N ASP A 400 -20.71 13.76 -0.35
CA ASP A 400 -21.97 13.07 -0.01
C ASP A 400 -21.80 11.56 -0.19
N GLY A 401 -21.36 10.93 0.87
CA GLY A 401 -20.97 9.52 0.87
C GLY A 401 -20.60 9.00 2.25
N TYR A 402 -19.95 7.87 2.24
CA TYR A 402 -19.53 7.16 3.44
C TYR A 402 -18.00 6.98 3.47
N LEU A 403 -17.42 7.02 4.67
CA LEU A 403 -16.08 6.51 4.88
C LEU A 403 -16.16 5.17 5.60
N MET A 404 -15.53 4.15 5.04
CA MET A 404 -15.42 2.83 5.63
C MET A 404 -13.98 2.47 5.95
N THR A 405 -13.77 1.85 7.10
CA THR A 405 -12.47 1.29 7.49
C THR A 405 -12.64 0.18 8.52
N TYR A 406 -11.74 -0.80 8.53
CA TYR A 406 -11.62 -1.69 9.68
C TYR A 406 -10.94 -0.94 10.84
N VAL A 407 -11.49 -1.10 12.03
CA VAL A 407 -10.93 -0.57 13.27
C VAL A 407 -10.61 -1.72 14.21
N TYR A 408 -9.39 -1.78 14.67
CA TYR A 408 -8.95 -2.69 15.73
C TYR A 408 -9.15 -2.06 17.10
N ASP A 409 -9.74 -2.81 18.03
CA ASP A 409 -9.90 -2.44 19.45
C ASP A 409 -8.95 -3.31 20.30
N ALA A 410 -7.84 -2.72 20.73
CA ALA A 410 -6.84 -3.41 21.53
C ALA A 410 -7.35 -3.86 22.92
N ASN A 411 -8.43 -3.21 23.43
CA ASN A 411 -9.03 -3.60 24.71
C ASN A 411 -9.83 -4.90 24.60
N LYS A 412 -10.25 -5.26 23.37
CA LYS A 412 -11.05 -6.47 23.11
C LYS A 412 -10.28 -7.52 22.32
N ASP A 413 -9.12 -7.16 21.77
CA ASP A 413 -8.38 -7.94 20.75
C ASP A 413 -9.28 -8.38 19.60
N ALA A 414 -10.11 -7.47 19.10
CA ALA A 414 -11.14 -7.70 18.09
C ALA A 414 -11.26 -6.50 17.17
N SER A 415 -11.91 -6.67 16.03
CA SER A 415 -12.09 -5.59 15.07
C SER A 415 -13.57 -5.28 14.80
N GLU A 416 -13.81 -4.17 14.14
CA GLU A 416 -15.12 -3.79 13.62
C GLU A 416 -14.98 -3.12 12.26
N LEU A 417 -16.00 -3.18 11.43
CA LEU A 417 -16.12 -2.26 10.30
C LEU A 417 -16.82 -1.00 10.77
N LEU A 418 -16.15 0.14 10.63
CA LEU A 418 -16.67 1.47 10.95
C LEU A 418 -17.23 2.10 9.67
N ILE A 419 -18.44 2.69 9.76
CA ILE A 419 -19.09 3.44 8.68
C ILE A 419 -19.39 4.84 9.20
N LEU A 420 -18.77 5.86 8.60
CA LEU A 420 -18.94 7.27 8.94
C LEU A 420 -19.68 8.02 7.85
N ASP A 421 -20.35 9.12 8.24
CA ASP A 421 -20.82 10.15 7.32
C ASP A 421 -19.62 10.97 6.84
N ALA A 422 -19.27 10.88 5.55
CA ALA A 422 -18.12 11.57 5.02
C ALA A 422 -18.29 13.10 4.95
N GLN A 423 -19.53 13.60 5.00
CA GLN A 423 -19.81 15.05 5.02
C GLN A 423 -19.44 15.66 6.37
N ASP A 424 -19.65 14.95 7.48
CA ASP A 424 -19.45 15.50 8.81
C ASP A 424 -18.82 14.49 9.79
N LEU A 425 -17.49 14.50 9.86
CA LEU A 425 -16.71 13.64 10.76
C LEU A 425 -16.87 14.01 12.25
N SER A 426 -17.55 15.10 12.59
CA SER A 426 -17.84 15.44 13.99
C SER A 426 -18.97 14.61 14.59
N ARG A 427 -19.76 13.96 13.74
CA ARG A 427 -20.88 13.10 14.15
C ARG A 427 -20.39 11.72 14.61
N PRO A 428 -21.18 11.05 15.47
CA PRO A 428 -20.97 9.63 15.75
C PRO A 428 -21.03 8.80 14.48
N ALA A 429 -20.38 7.64 14.50
CA ALA A 429 -20.47 6.67 13.40
C ALA A 429 -21.93 6.31 13.07
N LEU A 430 -22.21 6.17 11.77
CA LEU A 430 -23.53 5.70 11.30
C LEU A 430 -23.75 4.24 11.71
N ALA A 431 -22.71 3.42 11.55
CA ALA A 431 -22.75 2.01 11.96
C ALA A 431 -21.36 1.50 12.36
N GLN A 432 -21.37 0.49 13.24
CA GLN A 432 -20.24 -0.32 13.63
C GLN A 432 -20.66 -1.78 13.53
N VAL A 433 -20.03 -2.54 12.64
CA VAL A 433 -20.26 -3.99 12.53
C VAL A 433 -19.17 -4.70 13.32
N HIS A 434 -19.53 -5.29 14.46
CA HIS A 434 -18.60 -5.90 15.38
C HIS A 434 -18.17 -7.29 14.91
N LEU A 435 -16.86 -7.51 14.86
CA LEU A 435 -16.26 -8.80 14.53
C LEU A 435 -15.70 -9.43 15.81
N PRO A 436 -16.02 -10.71 16.12
CA PRO A 436 -15.44 -11.41 17.27
C PRO A 436 -14.01 -11.91 16.97
N VAL A 437 -13.37 -11.39 15.95
CA VAL A 437 -12.03 -11.74 15.47
C VAL A 437 -11.25 -10.49 15.14
N ARG A 438 -9.94 -10.62 15.10
CA ARG A 438 -9.05 -9.54 14.72
C ARG A 438 -8.89 -9.49 13.21
N VAL A 439 -8.89 -8.28 12.66
CA VAL A 439 -8.41 -7.95 11.31
C VAL A 439 -7.03 -7.31 11.49
N PRO A 440 -5.92 -8.00 11.18
CA PRO A 440 -4.58 -7.44 11.36
C PRO A 440 -4.38 -6.18 10.54
N TYR A 441 -3.42 -5.33 10.90
CA TYR A 441 -2.98 -4.28 9.98
C TYR A 441 -2.54 -4.90 8.66
N GLY A 442 -2.95 -4.27 7.58
CA GLY A 442 -2.62 -4.65 6.21
C GLY A 442 -2.45 -3.37 5.40
N PHE A 443 -2.60 -3.50 4.10
CA PHE A 443 -2.38 -2.37 3.22
C PHE A 443 -3.72 -1.83 2.71
N HIS A 444 -4.14 -2.21 1.50
CA HIS A 444 -5.23 -1.52 0.81
C HIS A 444 -6.54 -2.27 0.86
N GLY A 445 -7.61 -1.47 0.97
CA GLY A 445 -8.97 -1.93 0.87
C GLY A 445 -9.77 -1.17 -0.16
N ASN A 446 -10.86 -1.77 -0.59
CA ASN A 446 -11.79 -1.15 -1.51
C ASN A 446 -13.23 -1.59 -1.22
N TRP A 447 -14.15 -0.73 -1.60
CA TRP A 447 -15.53 -1.10 -1.77
C TRP A 447 -15.72 -1.70 -3.16
N VAL A 448 -16.23 -2.93 -3.22
CA VAL A 448 -16.56 -3.60 -4.47
C VAL A 448 -18.08 -3.77 -4.53
N PRO A 449 -18.79 -2.87 -5.24
CA PRO A 449 -20.23 -2.93 -5.34
C PRO A 449 -20.68 -4.13 -6.18
N ASP A 450 -21.90 -4.60 -5.96
CA ASP A 450 -22.47 -5.72 -6.72
C ASP A 450 -22.68 -5.41 -8.20
N THR A 451 -22.65 -4.14 -8.58
CA THR A 451 -22.67 -3.69 -9.98
C THR A 451 -21.37 -4.03 -10.71
N VAL A 452 -20.25 -4.18 -9.98
CA VAL A 452 -18.94 -4.59 -10.55
C VAL A 452 -18.77 -6.10 -10.51
N THR A 453 -19.13 -6.74 -9.36
CA THR A 453 -19.06 -8.21 -9.23
C THR A 453 -20.32 -8.67 -8.49
N ALA A 454 -21.20 -9.40 -9.20
CA ALA A 454 -22.45 -9.88 -8.64
C ALA A 454 -22.27 -11.12 -7.75
N PRO A 455 -23.17 -11.35 -6.75
CA PRO A 455 -23.28 -12.63 -6.10
C PRO A 455 -23.72 -13.70 -7.10
N ALA A 456 -23.14 -14.91 -6.99
CA ALA A 456 -23.45 -16.05 -7.85
C ALA A 456 -24.85 -16.63 -7.53
#